data_86eca3a9fcf82a2f63bf80da5e057e18
#
_entry.id   86eca3a9fcf82a2f63bf80da5e057e18
#
_cell.length_a   1.000
_cell.length_b   1.000
_cell.length_c   1.000
_cell.angle_alpha   90.00
_cell.angle_beta   90.00
_cell.angle_gamma   90.00
#
_symmetry.space_group_name_H-M   'P 1'
#
loop_
_entity.id
_entity.type
_entity.pdbx_description
1 polymer ?
#
loop_
_entity_poly.entity_id
_entity_poly.type
_entity_poly.pdbx_seq_one_letter_code
_entity_poly.pdbx_strand_id
1 'polypeptide(L)'
;MDPLHTRHIGVVLDTALDVTSHESTCLRVFALQEQGRPAYVCFATAHMIIEANRRPDVSQAYRDATIVNPDGRPLAWALQILGHRNAHCVSGPNQTPFLLQEAERRGTPVGFYGGRPETLARMQQALTEQYPKLKVAYLYSPPFRELTNEEQEEVDAAINASGARLLFVGLGSIKQEVWMWRNHASLQCVCLGVGAVFEFLSREKMLPPLWVQSLGLTWFIRLCQEPRRLIGRNLYSPVFVVMFFLQLVTELCWRLMGISRPQSALVGRDTP
;
A
#
# COMPACT_ATOMS: atom_id res chain seq x y z
N MET A 1 0.04 -4.12 27.65
CA MET A 1 -0.04 -4.61 26.26
C MET A 1 0.27 -3.43 25.36
N ASP A 2 1.33 -3.52 24.60
CA ASP A 2 1.75 -2.45 23.70
C ASP A 2 0.74 -2.39 22.54
N PRO A 3 0.02 -1.27 22.34
CA PRO A 3 -1.00 -1.14 21.30
C PRO A 3 -0.42 -1.27 19.87
N LEU A 4 0.90 -1.26 19.73
CA LEU A 4 1.61 -1.43 18.46
C LEU A 4 1.73 -2.88 18.00
N HIS A 5 1.58 -3.86 18.90
CA HIS A 5 1.79 -5.29 18.60
C HIS A 5 0.50 -6.06 18.25
N THR A 6 -0.68 -5.51 18.50
CA THR A 6 -1.94 -6.21 18.17
C THR A 6 -2.44 -5.76 16.80
N ARG A 7 -2.21 -6.57 15.77
CA ARG A 7 -2.74 -6.36 14.43
C ARG A 7 -4.24 -6.69 14.42
N HIS A 8 -5.09 -5.68 14.27
CA HIS A 8 -6.53 -5.89 14.04
C HIS A 8 -6.77 -6.08 12.54
N ILE A 9 -7.29 -7.23 12.17
CA ILE A 9 -7.46 -7.63 10.77
C ILE A 9 -8.93 -7.90 10.48
N GLY A 10 -9.40 -7.45 9.31
CA GLY A 10 -10.63 -7.90 8.68
C GLY A 10 -10.32 -8.58 7.35
N VAL A 11 -11.09 -9.61 6.98
CA VAL A 11 -10.86 -10.37 5.76
C VAL A 11 -11.90 -10.00 4.71
N VAL A 12 -11.46 -9.45 3.59
CA VAL A 12 -12.30 -9.10 2.44
C VAL A 12 -11.82 -9.88 1.23
N LEU A 13 -12.69 -10.73 0.64
CA LEU A 13 -12.39 -11.59 -0.51
C LEU A 13 -11.04 -12.33 -0.33
N ASP A 14 -10.91 -13.06 0.78
CA ASP A 14 -9.72 -13.84 1.16
C ASP A 14 -8.41 -13.04 1.32
N THR A 15 -8.48 -11.71 1.34
CA THR A 15 -7.33 -10.83 1.64
C THR A 15 -7.47 -10.24 3.05
N ALA A 16 -6.45 -10.40 3.86
CA ALA A 16 -6.36 -9.81 5.19
C ALA A 16 -6.01 -8.32 5.07
N LEU A 17 -6.87 -7.45 5.59
CA LEU A 17 -6.68 -5.99 5.61
C LEU A 17 -6.55 -5.50 7.04
N ASP A 18 -5.68 -4.53 7.27
CA ASP A 18 -5.55 -3.90 8.58
C ASP A 18 -6.72 -2.95 8.86
N VAL A 19 -7.31 -3.09 10.04
CA VAL A 19 -8.28 -2.14 10.59
C VAL A 19 -7.48 -1.00 11.23
N THR A 20 -7.28 0.07 10.48
CA THR A 20 -6.30 1.11 10.82
C THR A 20 -6.76 2.52 10.44
N SER A 21 -5.99 3.52 10.83
CA SER A 21 -6.09 4.93 10.44
C SER A 21 -4.75 5.44 9.91
N HIS A 22 -4.73 6.65 9.33
CA HIS A 22 -3.50 7.30 8.90
C HIS A 22 -2.48 7.44 10.03
N GLU A 23 -2.92 7.84 11.22
CA GLU A 23 -2.08 7.99 12.40
C GLU A 23 -1.52 6.66 12.87
N SER A 24 -2.39 5.65 13.02
CA SER A 24 -1.98 4.30 13.44
C SER A 24 -1.00 3.67 12.45
N THR A 25 -1.25 3.81 11.15
CA THR A 25 -0.33 3.33 10.11
C THR A 25 1.02 4.04 10.21
N CYS A 26 1.04 5.37 10.39
CA CYS A 26 2.27 6.13 10.54
C CYS A 26 3.08 5.64 11.76
N LEU A 27 2.45 5.52 12.92
CA LEU A 27 3.11 5.03 14.14
C LEU A 27 3.70 3.64 13.95
N ARG A 28 2.96 2.72 13.33
CA ARG A 28 3.43 1.34 13.08
C ARG A 28 4.59 1.28 12.10
N VAL A 29 4.56 2.08 11.03
CA VAL A 29 5.67 2.17 10.06
C VAL A 29 6.96 2.61 10.74
N PHE A 30 6.90 3.63 11.59
CA PHE A 30 8.09 4.11 12.30
C PHE A 30 8.54 3.12 13.40
N ALA A 31 7.63 2.44 14.06
CA ALA A 31 7.98 1.36 15.01
C ALA A 31 8.73 0.22 14.31
N LEU A 32 8.27 -0.21 13.12
CA LEU A 32 8.98 -1.20 12.29
C LEU A 32 10.37 -0.70 11.88
N GLN A 33 10.47 0.57 11.48
CA GLN A 33 11.74 1.18 11.11
C GLN A 33 12.73 1.23 12.29
N GLU A 34 12.26 1.55 13.50
CA GLU A 34 13.09 1.57 14.73
C GLU A 34 13.57 0.18 15.13
N GLN A 35 12.78 -0.86 14.91
CA GLN A 35 13.19 -2.25 15.13
C GLN A 35 14.27 -2.73 14.15
N GLY A 36 14.49 -2.00 13.05
CA GLY A 36 15.49 -2.36 12.03
C GLY A 36 15.17 -3.66 11.28
N ARG A 37 13.91 -4.14 11.35
CA ARG A 37 13.50 -5.38 10.68
C ARG A 37 13.03 -5.07 9.26
N PRO A 38 13.41 -5.90 8.26
CA PRO A 38 12.85 -5.83 6.93
C PRO A 38 11.31 -5.95 6.99
N ALA A 39 10.62 -5.02 6.34
CA ALA A 39 9.16 -5.00 6.34
C ALA A 39 8.63 -4.32 5.09
N TYR A 40 7.39 -4.65 4.69
CA TYR A 40 6.74 -3.88 3.65
C TYR A 40 5.26 -3.65 3.91
N VAL A 41 4.79 -2.54 3.36
CA VAL A 41 3.46 -1.98 3.56
C VAL A 41 2.77 -1.84 2.21
N CYS A 42 1.59 -2.44 2.09
CA CYS A 42 0.76 -2.37 0.91
C CYS A 42 -0.44 -1.43 1.13
N PHE A 43 -0.89 -0.79 0.03
CA PHE A 43 -2.12 -0.01 -0.04
C PHE A 43 -3.05 -0.69 -1.05
N ALA A 44 -3.89 -1.60 -0.54
CA ALA A 44 -4.72 -2.46 -1.36
C ALA A 44 -5.98 -1.75 -1.85
N THR A 45 -6.23 -1.78 -3.15
CA THR A 45 -7.48 -1.34 -3.77
C THR A 45 -8.38 -2.52 -4.10
N ALA A 46 -9.68 -2.30 -4.35
CA ALA A 46 -10.61 -3.35 -4.77
C ALA A 46 -10.10 -4.14 -5.99
N HIS A 47 -9.51 -3.46 -6.98
CA HIS A 47 -8.89 -4.11 -8.14
C HIS A 47 -7.77 -5.08 -7.73
N MET A 48 -6.90 -4.65 -6.82
CA MET A 48 -5.73 -5.45 -6.41
C MET A 48 -6.16 -6.70 -5.62
N ILE A 49 -7.23 -6.61 -4.82
CA ILE A 49 -7.79 -7.76 -4.12
C ILE A 49 -8.38 -8.78 -5.09
N ILE A 50 -9.07 -8.33 -6.15
CA ILE A 50 -9.59 -9.22 -7.18
C ILE A 50 -8.42 -9.89 -7.92
N GLU A 51 -7.36 -9.17 -8.22
CA GLU A 51 -6.15 -9.75 -8.84
C GLU A 51 -5.44 -10.73 -7.90
N ALA A 52 -5.42 -10.48 -6.59
CA ALA A 52 -4.87 -11.43 -5.62
C ALA A 52 -5.62 -12.78 -5.63
N ASN A 53 -6.94 -12.78 -5.87
CA ASN A 53 -7.72 -14.00 -6.00
C ASN A 53 -7.45 -14.78 -7.31
N ARG A 54 -6.82 -14.13 -8.30
CA ARG A 54 -6.53 -14.71 -9.61
C ARG A 54 -5.06 -15.12 -9.77
N ARG A 55 -4.17 -14.45 -9.03
CA ARG A 55 -2.73 -14.57 -9.17
C ARG A 55 -2.09 -15.00 -7.85
N PRO A 56 -1.50 -16.22 -7.81
CA PRO A 56 -0.87 -16.74 -6.58
C PRO A 56 0.28 -15.87 -6.05
N ASP A 57 1.08 -15.28 -6.94
CA ASP A 57 2.18 -14.38 -6.58
C ASP A 57 1.69 -13.12 -5.87
N VAL A 58 0.58 -12.54 -6.35
CA VAL A 58 -0.05 -11.36 -5.74
C VAL A 58 -0.71 -11.72 -4.41
N SER A 59 -1.39 -12.88 -4.36
CA SER A 59 -1.97 -13.41 -3.12
C SER A 59 -0.90 -13.58 -2.04
N GLN A 60 0.25 -14.15 -2.40
CA GLN A 60 1.34 -14.36 -1.46
C GLN A 60 1.95 -13.04 -1.01
N ALA A 61 2.12 -12.08 -1.92
CA ALA A 61 2.61 -10.75 -1.58
C ALA A 61 1.71 -10.03 -0.53
N TYR A 62 0.39 -10.26 -0.56
CA TYR A 62 -0.50 -9.71 0.46
C TYR A 62 -0.49 -10.49 1.76
N ARG A 63 -0.33 -11.81 1.71
CA ARG A 63 -0.25 -12.66 2.92
C ARG A 63 0.97 -12.37 3.76
N ASP A 64 2.11 -12.14 3.12
CA ASP A 64 3.40 -11.92 3.77
C ASP A 64 3.62 -10.42 4.11
N ALA A 65 2.72 -9.52 3.67
CA ALA A 65 2.83 -8.10 3.96
C ALA A 65 2.66 -7.81 5.46
N THR A 66 3.55 -6.98 5.98
CA THR A 66 3.53 -6.57 7.38
C THR A 66 2.32 -5.71 7.71
N ILE A 67 1.93 -4.82 6.78
CA ILE A 67 0.72 -3.99 6.89
C ILE A 67 0.04 -3.97 5.52
N VAL A 68 -1.29 -4.17 5.50
CA VAL A 68 -2.11 -4.03 4.29
C VAL A 68 -3.21 -3.02 4.55
N ASN A 69 -3.00 -1.80 4.11
CA ASN A 69 -3.95 -0.71 4.28
C ASN A 69 -5.09 -0.80 3.28
N PRO A 70 -6.36 -0.58 3.68
CA PRO A 70 -7.50 -0.49 2.76
C PRO A 70 -7.44 0.86 2.01
N ASP A 71 -6.96 0.84 0.74
CA ASP A 71 -6.94 2.01 -0.14
C ASP A 71 -8.22 2.08 -0.95
N GLY A 72 -9.00 3.09 -0.65
CA GLY A 72 -10.30 3.33 -1.27
C GLY A 72 -11.49 3.00 -0.38
N ARG A 73 -12.52 3.82 -0.52
CA ARG A 73 -13.76 3.73 0.27
C ARG A 73 -14.44 2.37 0.20
N PRO A 74 -14.51 1.67 -0.95
CA PRO A 74 -15.16 0.37 -1.01
C PRO A 74 -14.60 -0.66 -0.02
N LEU A 75 -13.29 -0.67 0.21
CA LEU A 75 -12.68 -1.60 1.16
C LEU A 75 -12.93 -1.20 2.62
N ALA A 76 -12.88 0.10 2.92
CA ALA A 76 -13.23 0.59 4.25
C ALA A 76 -14.68 0.27 4.58
N TRP A 77 -15.61 0.49 3.64
CA TRP A 77 -17.02 0.13 3.82
C TRP A 77 -17.22 -1.39 3.96
N ALA A 78 -16.52 -2.19 3.17
CA ALA A 78 -16.58 -3.65 3.30
C ALA A 78 -16.16 -4.10 4.70
N LEU A 79 -15.06 -3.59 5.23
CA LEU A 79 -14.61 -3.86 6.61
C LEU A 79 -15.66 -3.41 7.65
N GLN A 80 -16.26 -2.22 7.47
CA GLN A 80 -17.28 -1.71 8.38
C GLN A 80 -18.54 -2.58 8.38
N ILE A 81 -19.00 -3.05 7.21
CA ILE A 81 -20.13 -3.98 7.06
C ILE A 81 -19.82 -5.32 7.74
N LEU A 82 -18.56 -5.79 7.68
CA LEU A 82 -18.12 -7.00 8.36
C LEU A 82 -17.95 -6.83 9.89
N GLY A 83 -18.25 -5.64 10.42
CA GLY A 83 -18.25 -5.37 11.88
C GLY A 83 -17.04 -4.58 12.37
N HIS A 84 -16.08 -4.26 11.51
CA HIS A 84 -14.88 -3.48 11.87
C HIS A 84 -15.16 -1.97 11.76
N ARG A 85 -15.97 -1.42 12.68
CA ARG A 85 -16.47 -0.04 12.62
C ARG A 85 -15.38 1.04 12.60
N ASN A 86 -14.20 0.74 13.14
CA ASN A 86 -13.05 1.66 13.19
C ASN A 86 -12.13 1.53 11.97
N ALA A 87 -12.54 0.82 10.91
CA ALA A 87 -11.79 0.77 9.68
C ALA A 87 -11.92 2.09 8.91
N HIS A 88 -10.79 2.70 8.60
CA HIS A 88 -10.71 3.92 7.78
C HIS A 88 -10.05 3.62 6.44
N CYS A 89 -10.40 4.42 5.44
CA CYS A 89 -9.69 4.41 4.16
C CYS A 89 -8.31 5.05 4.34
N VAL A 90 -7.25 4.27 4.16
CA VAL A 90 -5.86 4.73 4.24
C VAL A 90 -5.23 4.55 2.87
N SER A 91 -5.23 5.61 2.07
CA SER A 91 -4.68 5.59 0.71
C SER A 91 -3.22 6.01 0.66
N GLY A 92 -2.45 5.44 -0.28
CA GLY A 92 -1.05 5.80 -0.49
C GLY A 92 -0.84 7.31 -0.64
N PRO A 93 -1.60 8.03 -1.51
CA PRO A 93 -1.46 9.47 -1.68
C PRO A 93 -1.71 10.31 -0.43
N ASN A 94 -2.67 9.90 0.41
CA ASN A 94 -2.97 10.63 1.64
C ASN A 94 -2.02 10.23 2.78
N GLN A 95 -1.53 8.99 2.81
CA GLN A 95 -0.62 8.52 3.85
C GLN A 95 0.80 9.06 3.67
N THR A 96 1.26 9.21 2.43
CA THR A 96 2.64 9.63 2.16
C THR A 96 3.01 10.98 2.78
N PRO A 97 2.18 12.05 2.72
CA PRO A 97 2.50 13.30 3.40
C PRO A 97 2.70 13.16 4.91
N PHE A 98 1.91 12.32 5.60
CA PHE A 98 2.09 12.05 7.02
C PHE A 98 3.45 11.38 7.30
N LEU A 99 3.82 10.41 6.46
CA LEU A 99 5.10 9.71 6.60
C LEU A 99 6.29 10.63 6.31
N LEU A 100 6.21 11.48 5.28
CA LEU A 100 7.28 12.43 4.95
C LEU A 100 7.47 13.49 6.02
N GLN A 101 6.37 14.04 6.55
CA GLN A 101 6.42 15.01 7.65
C GLN A 101 7.05 14.39 8.91
N GLU A 102 6.67 13.19 9.25
CA GLU A 102 7.22 12.49 10.42
C GLU A 102 8.67 12.07 10.18
N ALA A 103 9.04 11.66 8.96
CA ALA A 103 10.42 11.36 8.58
C ALA A 103 11.31 12.62 8.69
N GLU A 104 10.83 13.78 8.22
CA GLU A 104 11.51 15.05 8.39
C GLU A 104 11.71 15.41 9.87
N ARG A 105 10.64 15.29 10.68
CA ARG A 105 10.68 15.59 12.11
C ARG A 105 11.68 14.71 12.88
N ARG A 106 11.77 13.43 12.52
CA ARG A 106 12.70 12.45 13.15
C ARG A 106 14.10 12.48 12.52
N GLY A 107 14.28 13.15 11.38
CA GLY A 107 15.50 13.09 10.60
C GLY A 107 15.76 11.72 9.97
N THR A 108 14.72 10.93 9.75
CA THR A 108 14.78 9.60 9.16
C THR A 108 15.06 9.71 7.65
N PRO A 109 16.14 9.09 7.13
CA PRO A 109 16.42 9.14 5.70
C PRO A 109 15.37 8.33 4.90
N VAL A 110 14.92 8.90 3.78
CA VAL A 110 13.96 8.26 2.88
C VAL A 110 14.56 7.98 1.51
N GLY A 111 14.07 6.95 0.84
CA GLY A 111 14.39 6.62 -0.54
C GLY A 111 13.14 6.55 -1.40
N PHE A 112 13.31 6.74 -2.71
CA PHE A 112 12.26 6.61 -3.72
C PHE A 112 12.75 5.72 -4.85
N TYR A 113 12.01 4.67 -5.15
CA TYR A 113 12.33 3.67 -6.17
C TYR A 113 11.18 3.52 -7.15
N GLY A 114 11.39 3.83 -8.41
CA GLY A 114 10.34 3.80 -9.44
C GLY A 114 10.08 5.17 -10.09
N GLY A 115 8.98 5.26 -10.83
CA GLY A 115 8.63 6.46 -11.58
C GLY A 115 9.53 6.69 -12.80
N ARG A 116 9.26 7.79 -13.53
CA ARG A 116 10.10 8.23 -14.66
C ARG A 116 11.19 9.19 -14.15
N PRO A 117 12.35 9.26 -14.81
CA PRO A 117 13.42 10.18 -14.42
C PRO A 117 12.94 11.64 -14.27
N GLU A 118 12.12 12.12 -15.21
CA GLU A 118 11.58 13.48 -15.20
C GLU A 118 10.63 13.72 -14.03
N THR A 119 9.82 12.70 -13.68
CA THR A 119 8.92 12.75 -12.52
C THR A 119 9.73 12.82 -11.23
N LEU A 120 10.80 12.01 -11.11
CA LEU A 120 11.69 12.02 -9.95
C LEU A 120 12.40 13.37 -9.78
N ALA A 121 12.91 13.97 -10.86
CA ALA A 121 13.57 15.28 -10.82
C ALA A 121 12.61 16.38 -10.30
N ARG A 122 11.38 16.44 -10.83
CA ARG A 122 10.36 17.38 -10.36
C ARG A 122 9.93 17.11 -8.93
N MET A 123 9.79 15.83 -8.57
CA MET A 123 9.45 15.42 -7.21
C MET A 123 10.54 15.86 -6.22
N GLN A 124 11.81 15.70 -6.55
CA GLN A 124 12.93 16.12 -5.71
C GLN A 124 12.89 17.62 -5.42
N GLN A 125 12.63 18.44 -6.46
CA GLN A 125 12.47 19.88 -6.29
C GLN A 125 11.27 20.20 -5.37
N ALA A 126 10.10 19.59 -5.61
CA ALA A 126 8.91 19.82 -4.81
C ALA A 126 9.09 19.38 -3.34
N LEU A 127 9.79 18.26 -3.10
CA LEU A 127 10.11 17.79 -1.76
C LEU A 127 11.05 18.76 -1.03
N THR A 128 12.06 19.31 -1.70
CA THR A 128 12.97 20.31 -1.11
C THR A 128 12.22 21.60 -0.71
N GLU A 129 11.21 22.00 -1.50
CA GLU A 129 10.37 23.16 -1.17
C GLU A 129 9.42 22.88 0.00
N GLN A 130 8.79 21.71 0.03
CA GLN A 130 7.74 21.36 1.00
C GLN A 130 8.29 20.81 2.31
N TYR A 131 9.41 20.08 2.25
CA TYR A 131 10.06 19.40 3.37
C TYR A 131 11.56 19.72 3.36
N PRO A 132 11.97 20.97 3.74
CA PRO A 132 13.35 21.42 3.55
C PRO A 132 14.39 20.69 4.41
N LYS A 133 13.98 20.00 5.46
CA LYS A 133 14.85 19.20 6.34
C LYS A 133 14.79 17.70 6.06
N LEU A 134 13.98 17.27 5.09
CA LEU A 134 13.85 15.86 4.73
C LEU A 134 15.14 15.33 4.10
N LYS A 135 15.64 14.23 4.61
CA LYS A 135 16.84 13.56 4.09
C LYS A 135 16.43 12.58 3.00
N VAL A 136 16.50 12.99 1.73
CA VAL A 136 16.32 12.10 0.59
C VAL A 136 17.66 11.43 0.31
N ALA A 137 17.81 10.17 0.73
CA ALA A 137 19.05 9.40 0.67
C ALA A 137 19.19 8.57 -0.62
N TYR A 138 18.07 8.18 -1.23
CA TYR A 138 18.03 7.37 -2.45
C TYR A 138 16.95 7.83 -3.40
N LEU A 139 17.30 7.90 -4.70
CA LEU A 139 16.36 8.27 -5.76
C LEU A 139 16.75 7.55 -7.04
N TYR A 140 15.92 6.59 -7.49
CA TYR A 140 16.25 5.78 -8.65
C TYR A 140 15.02 5.39 -9.49
N SER A 141 15.16 5.56 -10.79
CA SER A 141 14.19 5.15 -11.80
C SER A 141 14.70 3.89 -12.52
N PRO A 142 14.18 2.70 -12.20
CA PRO A 142 14.60 1.48 -12.88
C PRO A 142 14.10 1.45 -14.33
N PRO A 143 14.72 0.67 -15.22
CA PRO A 143 14.24 0.48 -16.59
C PRO A 143 12.84 -0.16 -16.61
N PHE A 144 12.05 0.10 -17.68
CA PHE A 144 10.69 -0.46 -17.84
C PHE A 144 10.70 -1.95 -18.27
N ARG A 145 11.58 -2.73 -17.69
CA ARG A 145 11.66 -4.20 -17.83
C ARG A 145 11.94 -4.84 -16.48
N GLU A 146 11.83 -6.15 -16.42
CA GLU A 146 12.35 -6.86 -15.26
C GLU A 146 13.88 -6.76 -15.23
N LEU A 147 14.43 -6.57 -14.04
CA LEU A 147 15.87 -6.58 -13.82
C LEU A 147 16.38 -8.02 -13.84
N THR A 148 17.63 -8.21 -14.24
CA THR A 148 18.33 -9.48 -13.98
C THR A 148 18.60 -9.64 -12.49
N ASN A 149 18.99 -10.83 -12.04
CA ASN A 149 19.31 -11.04 -10.63
C ASN A 149 20.50 -10.16 -10.20
N GLU A 150 21.50 -10.04 -11.05
CA GLU A 150 22.70 -9.21 -10.79
C GLU A 150 22.32 -7.73 -10.69
N GLU A 151 21.49 -7.22 -11.61
CA GLU A 151 20.99 -5.84 -11.57
C GLU A 151 20.14 -5.58 -10.30
N GLN A 152 19.37 -6.57 -9.86
CA GLN A 152 18.57 -6.44 -8.62
C GLN A 152 19.50 -6.43 -7.39
N GLU A 153 20.52 -7.26 -7.33
CA GLU A 153 21.51 -7.26 -6.25
C GLU A 153 22.24 -5.92 -6.16
N GLU A 154 22.61 -5.34 -7.31
CA GLU A 154 23.21 -4.00 -7.36
C GLU A 154 22.27 -2.91 -6.82
N VAL A 155 20.99 -2.98 -7.18
CA VAL A 155 19.95 -2.07 -6.67
C VAL A 155 19.79 -2.22 -5.16
N ASP A 156 19.69 -3.44 -4.66
CA ASP A 156 19.54 -3.72 -3.23
C ASP A 156 20.76 -3.21 -2.43
N ALA A 157 21.95 -3.47 -2.95
CA ALA A 157 23.19 -2.96 -2.36
C ALA A 157 23.24 -1.42 -2.34
N ALA A 158 22.82 -0.76 -3.42
CA ALA A 158 22.76 0.69 -3.50
C ALA A 158 21.74 1.31 -2.53
N ILE A 159 20.53 0.69 -2.39
CA ILE A 159 19.53 1.09 -1.41
C ILE A 159 20.10 0.99 0.01
N ASN A 160 20.71 -0.15 0.36
CA ASN A 160 21.28 -0.36 1.68
C ASN A 160 22.45 0.60 1.98
N ALA A 161 23.34 0.80 1.01
CA ALA A 161 24.47 1.73 1.14
C ALA A 161 24.03 3.21 1.28
N SER A 162 22.87 3.58 0.75
CA SER A 162 22.33 4.93 0.86
C SER A 162 21.91 5.30 2.30
N GLY A 163 21.69 4.31 3.16
CA GLY A 163 21.18 4.50 4.51
C GLY A 163 19.70 4.87 4.59
N ALA A 164 18.93 4.74 3.49
CA ALA A 164 17.49 4.95 3.51
C ALA A 164 16.82 3.97 4.49
N ARG A 165 15.91 4.48 5.33
CA ARG A 165 15.18 3.69 6.33
C ARG A 165 13.71 3.49 5.98
N LEU A 166 13.16 4.33 5.13
CA LEU A 166 11.87 4.17 4.47
C LEU A 166 12.09 4.23 2.97
N LEU A 167 11.58 3.25 2.23
CA LEU A 167 11.67 3.20 0.77
C LEU A 167 10.27 3.28 0.14
N PHE A 168 9.97 4.40 -0.48
CA PHE A 168 8.73 4.56 -1.25
C PHE A 168 8.89 3.92 -2.63
N VAL A 169 8.01 2.95 -2.95
CA VAL A 169 8.08 2.17 -4.18
C VAL A 169 6.95 2.58 -5.12
N GLY A 170 7.31 3.09 -6.29
CA GLY A 170 6.40 3.62 -7.32
C GLY A 170 6.50 2.87 -8.65
N LEU A 171 6.47 1.54 -8.65
CA LEU A 171 6.50 0.70 -9.86
C LEU A 171 5.12 0.48 -10.50
N GLY A 172 4.08 0.96 -9.83
CA GLY A 172 2.68 0.74 -10.19
C GLY A 172 2.08 -0.53 -9.57
N SER A 173 0.74 -0.52 -9.46
CA SER A 173 -0.04 -1.59 -8.81
C SER A 173 0.31 -2.97 -9.36
N ILE A 174 0.32 -3.94 -8.48
CA ILE A 174 0.68 -5.34 -8.65
C ILE A 174 2.19 -5.55 -8.80
N LYS A 175 2.88 -4.81 -9.68
CA LYS A 175 4.33 -4.95 -9.85
C LYS A 175 5.08 -4.59 -8.58
N GLN A 176 4.71 -3.50 -7.91
CA GLN A 176 5.36 -3.05 -6.69
C GLN A 176 5.13 -4.01 -5.50
N GLU A 177 3.93 -4.58 -5.36
CA GLU A 177 3.63 -5.54 -4.30
C GLU A 177 4.48 -6.81 -4.46
N VAL A 178 4.53 -7.37 -5.67
CA VAL A 178 5.35 -8.55 -5.97
C VAL A 178 6.84 -8.23 -5.83
N TRP A 179 7.29 -7.05 -6.26
CA TRP A 179 8.68 -6.63 -6.11
C TRP A 179 9.06 -6.50 -4.63
N MET A 180 8.25 -5.83 -3.82
CA MET A 180 8.49 -5.69 -2.38
C MET A 180 8.49 -7.06 -1.68
N TRP A 181 7.56 -7.94 -2.01
CA TRP A 181 7.51 -9.29 -1.48
C TRP A 181 8.81 -10.07 -1.75
N ARG A 182 9.35 -9.98 -2.96
CA ARG A 182 10.56 -10.70 -3.36
C ARG A 182 11.83 -10.13 -2.74
N ASN A 183 11.90 -8.81 -2.58
CA ASN A 183 13.17 -8.12 -2.29
C ASN A 183 13.26 -7.53 -0.88
N HIS A 184 12.14 -7.36 -0.14
CA HIS A 184 12.19 -6.67 1.16
C HIS A 184 13.16 -7.33 2.15
N ALA A 185 13.36 -8.63 2.11
CA ALA A 185 14.21 -9.36 3.04
C ALA A 185 15.70 -9.02 2.90
N SER A 186 16.15 -8.59 1.70
CA SER A 186 17.53 -8.13 1.43
C SER A 186 17.74 -6.65 1.80
N LEU A 187 16.65 -5.90 2.07
CA LEU A 187 16.70 -4.47 2.31
C LEU A 187 16.68 -4.14 3.82
N GLN A 188 17.45 -3.10 4.21
CA GLN A 188 17.52 -2.62 5.59
C GLN A 188 16.54 -1.46 5.86
N CYS A 189 15.40 -1.45 5.19
CA CYS A 189 14.39 -0.41 5.27
C CYS A 189 12.97 -0.98 5.27
N VAL A 190 12.00 -0.15 5.63
CA VAL A 190 10.58 -0.45 5.43
C VAL A 190 10.16 0.02 4.05
N CYS A 191 9.68 -0.92 3.22
CA CYS A 191 9.20 -0.62 1.87
C CYS A 191 7.71 -0.23 1.89
N LEU A 192 7.32 0.76 1.09
CA LEU A 192 5.96 1.30 1.02
C LEU A 192 5.50 1.36 -0.43
N GLY A 193 4.55 0.51 -0.83
CA GLY A 193 4.05 0.41 -2.21
C GLY A 193 3.06 1.51 -2.55
N VAL A 194 3.52 2.70 -2.85
CA VAL A 194 2.69 3.91 -3.00
C VAL A 194 2.19 4.19 -4.43
N GLY A 195 2.74 3.50 -5.42
CA GLY A 195 2.26 3.61 -6.82
C GLY A 195 2.39 5.02 -7.40
N ALA A 196 1.26 5.58 -7.84
CA ALA A 196 1.20 6.87 -8.53
C ALA A 196 1.46 8.10 -7.63
N VAL A 197 1.90 7.92 -6.39
CA VAL A 197 2.17 9.03 -5.46
C VAL A 197 3.24 9.97 -5.99
N PHE A 198 4.22 9.46 -6.74
CA PHE A 198 5.29 10.27 -7.30
C PHE A 198 4.75 11.34 -8.28
N GLU A 199 3.69 11.01 -9.05
CA GLU A 199 3.02 11.96 -9.94
C GLU A 199 2.27 13.06 -9.17
N PHE A 200 1.82 12.78 -7.93
CA PHE A 200 1.21 13.79 -7.06
C PHE A 200 2.27 14.65 -6.35
N LEU A 201 3.35 14.05 -5.86
CA LEU A 201 4.45 14.76 -5.24
C LEU A 201 5.19 15.67 -6.23
N SER A 202 5.33 15.24 -7.49
CA SER A 202 5.92 16.05 -8.57
C SER A 202 4.99 17.16 -9.09
N ARG A 203 3.77 17.25 -8.57
CA ARG A 203 2.71 18.17 -9.04
C ARG A 203 2.26 17.95 -10.49
N GLU A 204 2.64 16.81 -11.10
CA GLU A 204 2.14 16.43 -12.43
C GLU A 204 0.64 16.11 -12.41
N LYS A 205 0.14 15.61 -11.27
CA LYS A 205 -1.27 15.35 -11.05
C LYS A 205 -1.74 15.97 -9.74
N MET A 206 -3.01 16.34 -9.72
CA MET A 206 -3.66 16.86 -8.51
C MET A 206 -4.51 15.77 -7.87
N LEU A 207 -4.46 15.70 -6.53
CA LEU A 207 -5.41 14.91 -5.78
C LEU A 207 -6.80 15.57 -5.84
N PRO A 208 -7.88 14.78 -6.01
CA PRO A 208 -9.22 15.32 -5.89
C PRO A 208 -9.42 15.97 -4.50
N PRO A 209 -10.27 17.00 -4.39
CA PRO A 209 -10.61 17.61 -3.11
C PRO A 209 -11.11 16.60 -2.09
N LEU A 210 -10.88 16.86 -0.80
CA LEU A 210 -11.24 15.93 0.29
C LEU A 210 -12.73 15.54 0.29
N TRP A 211 -13.64 16.45 -0.07
CA TRP A 211 -15.07 16.15 -0.16
C TRP A 211 -15.39 15.13 -1.25
N VAL A 212 -14.69 15.16 -2.39
CA VAL A 212 -14.80 14.15 -3.46
C VAL A 212 -14.28 12.80 -2.97
N GLN A 213 -13.17 12.81 -2.26
CA GLN A 213 -12.58 11.61 -1.67
C GLN A 213 -13.51 11.00 -0.60
N SER A 214 -14.16 11.85 0.21
CA SER A 214 -15.10 11.40 1.25
C SER A 214 -16.34 10.72 0.67
N LEU A 215 -16.81 11.14 -0.50
CA LEU A 215 -17.91 10.52 -1.25
C LEU A 215 -17.49 9.25 -2.01
N GLY A 216 -16.20 8.89 -1.99
CA GLY A 216 -15.69 7.74 -2.76
C GLY A 216 -15.63 7.97 -4.27
N LEU A 217 -15.71 9.22 -4.74
CA LEU A 217 -15.75 9.58 -6.17
C LEU A 217 -14.36 9.79 -6.78
N THR A 218 -13.29 9.55 -6.04
CA THR A 218 -11.90 9.67 -6.52
C THR A 218 -11.66 8.89 -7.81
N TRP A 219 -12.20 7.69 -7.92
CA TRP A 219 -12.08 6.83 -9.10
C TRP A 219 -12.70 7.45 -10.34
N PHE A 220 -13.83 8.16 -10.19
CA PHE A 220 -14.53 8.81 -11.31
C PHE A 220 -13.72 9.99 -11.87
N ILE A 221 -13.19 10.85 -10.99
CA ILE A 221 -12.32 11.95 -11.43
C ILE A 221 -11.06 11.43 -12.12
N ARG A 222 -10.44 10.39 -11.56
CA ARG A 222 -9.28 9.76 -12.18
C ARG A 222 -9.62 9.12 -13.54
N LEU A 223 -10.82 8.53 -13.66
CA LEU A 223 -11.30 7.99 -14.93
C LEU A 223 -11.44 9.11 -16.00
N CYS A 224 -11.98 10.26 -15.61
CA CYS A 224 -12.08 11.42 -16.51
C CYS A 224 -10.70 11.96 -16.92
N GLN A 225 -9.71 11.90 -16.03
CA GLN A 225 -8.34 12.34 -16.33
C GLN A 225 -7.57 11.36 -17.23
N GLU A 226 -7.77 10.05 -17.04
CA GLU A 226 -7.02 8.98 -17.74
C GLU A 226 -7.95 7.85 -18.24
N PRO A 227 -8.92 8.13 -19.14
CA PRO A 227 -9.93 7.15 -19.52
C PRO A 227 -9.34 5.88 -20.11
N ARG A 228 -8.39 6.01 -21.05
CA ARG A 228 -7.77 4.87 -21.74
C ARG A 228 -7.02 3.93 -20.81
N ARG A 229 -6.39 4.46 -19.76
CA ARG A 229 -5.60 3.69 -18.78
C ARG A 229 -6.49 3.04 -17.71
N LEU A 230 -7.61 3.69 -17.36
CA LEU A 230 -8.40 3.33 -16.18
C LEU A 230 -9.72 2.63 -16.50
N ILE A 231 -10.21 2.66 -17.75
CA ILE A 231 -11.44 1.95 -18.14
C ILE A 231 -11.38 0.46 -17.76
N GLY A 232 -10.32 -0.24 -18.17
CA GLY A 232 -10.16 -1.67 -17.85
C GLY A 232 -10.17 -1.92 -16.33
N ARG A 233 -9.50 -1.03 -15.57
CA ARG A 233 -9.38 -1.15 -14.11
C ARG A 233 -10.66 -0.79 -13.36
N ASN A 234 -11.50 0.08 -13.90
CA ASN A 234 -12.77 0.46 -13.29
C ASN A 234 -13.87 -0.59 -13.48
N LEU A 235 -13.74 -1.49 -14.46
CA LEU A 235 -14.63 -2.65 -14.62
C LEU A 235 -14.54 -3.61 -13.42
N TYR A 236 -13.47 -3.54 -12.62
CA TYR A 236 -13.35 -4.33 -11.40
C TYR A 236 -14.24 -3.82 -10.24
N SER A 237 -14.69 -2.57 -10.26
CA SER A 237 -15.55 -2.04 -9.19
C SER A 237 -16.89 -2.77 -9.08
N PRO A 238 -17.67 -2.96 -10.15
CA PRO A 238 -18.89 -3.79 -10.09
C PRO A 238 -18.58 -5.26 -9.77
N VAL A 239 -17.50 -5.82 -10.30
CA VAL A 239 -17.08 -7.18 -9.97
C VAL A 239 -16.79 -7.32 -8.47
N PHE A 240 -16.11 -6.35 -7.87
CA PHE A 240 -15.87 -6.33 -6.43
C PHE A 240 -17.19 -6.32 -5.63
N VAL A 241 -18.15 -5.49 -6.02
CA VAL A 241 -19.45 -5.42 -5.34
C VAL A 241 -20.17 -6.77 -5.39
N VAL A 242 -20.21 -7.42 -6.54
CA VAL A 242 -20.83 -8.75 -6.70
C VAL A 242 -20.12 -9.80 -5.85
N MET A 243 -18.79 -9.87 -5.93
CA MET A 243 -18.01 -10.85 -5.16
C MET A 243 -18.17 -10.61 -3.64
N PHE A 244 -18.15 -9.35 -3.20
CA PHE A 244 -18.35 -9.02 -1.80
C PHE A 244 -19.76 -9.35 -1.32
N PHE A 245 -20.79 -9.11 -2.13
CA PHE A 245 -22.16 -9.54 -1.83
C PHE A 245 -22.24 -11.07 -1.66
N LEU A 246 -21.60 -11.84 -2.54
CA LEU A 246 -21.52 -13.30 -2.41
C LEU A 246 -20.80 -13.71 -1.12
N GLN A 247 -19.75 -13.02 -0.72
CA GLN A 247 -19.10 -13.25 0.57
C GLN A 247 -20.08 -13.03 1.73
N LEU A 248 -20.85 -11.93 1.73
CA LEU A 248 -21.83 -11.65 2.80
C LEU A 248 -22.92 -12.73 2.87
N VAL A 249 -23.42 -13.19 1.73
CA VAL A 249 -24.43 -14.28 1.68
C VAL A 249 -23.84 -15.57 2.25
N THR A 250 -22.62 -15.94 1.85
CA THR A 250 -21.96 -17.15 2.38
C THR A 250 -21.71 -17.06 3.89
N GLU A 251 -21.27 -15.90 4.40
CA GLU A 251 -21.10 -15.69 5.84
C GLU A 251 -22.41 -15.76 6.61
N LEU A 252 -23.49 -15.21 6.04
CA LEU A 252 -24.83 -15.32 6.64
C LEU A 252 -25.29 -16.77 6.69
N CYS A 253 -25.13 -17.54 5.61
CA CYS A 253 -25.48 -18.95 5.57
C CYS A 253 -24.72 -19.75 6.63
N TRP A 254 -23.42 -19.51 6.81
CA TRP A 254 -22.62 -20.20 7.82
C TRP A 254 -23.06 -19.87 9.24
N ARG A 255 -23.37 -18.60 9.52
CA ARG A 255 -23.92 -18.17 10.83
C ARG A 255 -25.26 -18.85 11.11
N LEU A 256 -26.14 -18.97 10.12
CA LEU A 256 -27.45 -19.64 10.27
C LEU A 256 -27.31 -21.14 10.49
N MET A 257 -26.28 -21.77 9.91
CA MET A 257 -25.98 -23.19 10.12
C MET A 257 -25.20 -23.48 11.42
N GLY A 258 -24.81 -22.44 12.18
CA GLY A 258 -24.01 -22.59 13.39
C GLY A 258 -22.57 -23.04 13.12
N ILE A 259 -22.07 -22.91 11.88
CA ILE A 259 -20.74 -23.31 11.46
C ILE A 259 -19.83 -22.08 11.51
N SER A 260 -18.75 -22.15 12.28
CA SER A 260 -17.70 -21.14 12.20
C SER A 260 -17.03 -21.24 10.83
N ARG A 261 -16.81 -20.09 10.14
CA ARG A 261 -16.01 -20.07 8.92
C ARG A 261 -14.69 -20.76 9.20
N PRO A 262 -14.25 -21.74 8.39
CA PRO A 262 -12.87 -22.20 8.51
C PRO A 262 -12.01 -20.96 8.28
N GLN A 263 -11.29 -20.54 9.31
CA GLN A 263 -10.25 -19.52 9.14
C GLN A 263 -9.26 -20.18 8.18
N SER A 264 -9.48 -19.91 6.89
CA SER A 264 -8.52 -20.26 5.87
C SER A 264 -7.17 -19.78 6.39
N ALA A 265 -6.10 -20.52 6.19
CA ALA A 265 -4.75 -20.33 6.70
C ALA A 265 -4.11 -18.93 6.47
N LEU A 266 -4.92 -17.90 6.47
CA LEU A 266 -4.66 -16.47 6.24
C LEU A 266 -4.18 -15.73 7.49
N VAL A 267 -4.40 -16.31 8.68
CA VAL A 267 -3.80 -15.85 9.93
C VAL A 267 -2.61 -16.77 10.21
N GLY A 268 -1.69 -16.76 9.26
CA GLY A 268 -0.44 -17.47 9.40
C GLY A 268 0.58 -16.56 10.08
N ARG A 269 0.91 -16.99 11.31
CA ARG A 269 2.10 -16.64 12.06
C ARG A 269 2.09 -15.28 12.76
N ASP A 270 1.58 -15.29 14.00
CA ASP A 270 2.28 -14.65 15.10
C ASP A 270 3.74 -15.16 15.02
N THR A 271 4.62 -14.38 14.40
CA THR A 271 6.06 -14.61 14.55
C THR A 271 6.51 -13.86 15.79
N PRO A 272 7.21 -14.55 16.70
CA PRO A 272 7.70 -14.02 17.96
C PRO A 272 8.64 -12.83 17.79
#